data_6a5016421264ee5005e149c20180ecbe
#
_entry.id   6a5016421264ee5005e149c20180ecbe
#
_cell.length_a   1.000
_cell.length_b   1.000
_cell.length_c   1.000
_cell.angle_alpha   90.00
_cell.angle_beta   90.00
_cell.angle_gamma   90.00
#
_symmetry.space_group_name_H-M   'P 1'
#
loop_
_entity.id
_entity.type
_entity.pdbx_description
1 polymer ?
#
loop_
_entity_poly.entity_id
_entity_poly.type
_entity_poly.pdbx_seq_one_letter_code
_entity_poly.pdbx_strand_id
1 'polypeptide(L)'
;MYPILPDNTSYFLAADFDHGDWLTDCKKYQQEIAKLDLTAYIERSRSGNGGHVWVFFEDAYPCHKSRAIGLEIARKVLGLSAFDKEASFDRLFPSQDVVTKNGFGNLIALPFQGIAARDGNTIFLDSETDEPFEDQHEVLKNVRRHTIDELDTAYDLVTEVS
;
A
#
# COMPACT_ATOMS: atom_id res chain seq x y z
N MET A 1 -4.15 -8.49 10.79
CA MET A 1 -5.08 -8.91 9.71
C MET A 1 -4.31 -9.72 8.67
N TYR A 2 -4.92 -10.76 8.13
CA TYR A 2 -4.34 -11.56 7.05
C TYR A 2 -4.62 -10.88 5.70
N PRO A 3 -3.57 -10.47 4.95
CA PRO A 3 -3.77 -9.78 3.67
C PRO A 3 -4.30 -10.66 2.56
N ILE A 4 -3.99 -11.95 2.59
CA ILE A 4 -4.38 -12.90 1.55
C ILE A 4 -5.51 -13.80 2.03
N LEU A 5 -6.54 -13.96 1.21
CA LEU A 5 -7.69 -14.83 1.45
C LEU A 5 -7.42 -16.25 0.93
N PRO A 6 -8.19 -17.27 1.38
CA PRO A 6 -7.98 -18.66 0.96
C PRO A 6 -8.02 -18.92 -0.55
N ASP A 7 -8.68 -18.05 -1.32
CA ASP A 7 -8.78 -18.13 -2.79
C ASP A 7 -7.68 -17.34 -3.51
N ASN A 8 -6.62 -16.91 -2.81
CA ASN A 8 -5.49 -16.13 -3.33
C ASN A 8 -5.90 -14.73 -3.81
N THR A 9 -6.90 -14.13 -3.16
CA THR A 9 -7.33 -12.77 -3.40
C THR A 9 -7.10 -11.90 -2.17
N SER A 10 -7.24 -10.58 -2.34
CA SER A 10 -7.14 -9.59 -1.26
C SER A 10 -8.07 -8.43 -1.54
N TYR A 11 -8.47 -7.72 -0.49
CA TYR A 11 -9.25 -6.47 -0.57
C TYR A 11 -8.41 -5.21 -0.56
N PHE A 12 -7.09 -5.34 -0.57
CA PHE A 12 -6.18 -4.20 -0.59
C PHE A 12 -4.80 -4.58 -1.11
N LEU A 13 -4.07 -3.55 -1.51
CA LEU A 13 -2.63 -3.59 -1.73
C LEU A 13 -2.02 -2.55 -0.78
N ALA A 14 -0.97 -2.93 -0.06
CA ALA A 14 -0.23 -1.99 0.78
C ALA A 14 1.26 -2.13 0.54
N ALA A 15 1.96 -1.01 0.42
CA ALA A 15 3.42 -0.94 0.34
C ALA A 15 3.96 -0.42 1.68
N ASP A 16 4.93 -1.11 2.24
CA ASP A 16 5.54 -0.79 3.53
C ASP A 16 6.90 -0.12 3.31
N PHE A 17 7.07 1.05 3.92
CA PHE A 17 8.28 1.86 3.85
C PHE A 17 8.80 2.10 5.27
N ASP A 18 10.08 1.81 5.49
CA ASP A 18 10.76 1.96 6.78
C ASP A 18 12.04 2.76 6.62
N HIS A 19 12.32 3.62 7.61
CA HIS A 19 13.58 4.36 7.72
C HIS A 19 13.87 5.35 6.58
N GLY A 20 14.92 6.13 6.73
CA GLY A 20 15.39 7.06 5.71
C GLY A 20 14.32 8.04 5.26
N ASP A 21 14.23 8.25 3.96
CA ASP A 21 13.29 9.17 3.34
C ASP A 21 11.91 8.53 3.05
N TRP A 22 11.41 7.71 4.00
CA TRP A 22 10.19 6.95 3.82
C TRP A 22 8.99 7.80 3.37
N LEU A 23 8.82 9.01 3.92
CA LEU A 23 7.68 9.86 3.57
C LEU A 23 7.79 10.37 2.12
N THR A 24 8.98 10.79 1.70
CA THR A 24 9.24 11.19 0.32
C THR A 24 8.95 10.04 -0.64
N ASP A 25 9.40 8.83 -0.30
CA ASP A 25 9.19 7.63 -1.12
C ASP A 25 7.72 7.20 -1.14
N CYS A 26 7.01 7.28 -0.01
CA CYS A 26 5.56 7.08 0.04
C CYS A 26 4.82 8.05 -0.90
N LYS A 27 5.20 9.31 -0.90
CA LYS A 27 4.58 10.33 -1.77
C LYS A 27 4.85 10.06 -3.25
N LYS A 28 6.07 9.66 -3.60
CA LYS A 28 6.41 9.26 -4.97
C LYS A 28 5.60 8.03 -5.41
N TYR A 29 5.48 7.05 -4.53
CA TYR A 29 4.69 5.85 -4.77
C TYR A 29 3.22 6.21 -5.01
N GLN A 30 2.64 7.06 -4.17
CA GLN A 30 1.28 7.57 -4.32
C GLN A 30 1.07 8.28 -5.67
N GLN A 31 2.04 9.09 -6.09
CA GLN A 31 2.00 9.81 -7.37
C GLN A 31 2.04 8.86 -8.57
N GLU A 32 2.88 7.83 -8.52
CA GLU A 32 2.95 6.82 -9.59
C GLU A 32 1.66 5.99 -9.67
N ILE A 33 1.05 5.67 -8.53
CA ILE A 33 -0.27 5.01 -8.48
C ILE A 33 -1.33 5.91 -9.13
N ALA A 34 -1.31 7.21 -8.87
CA ALA A 34 -2.26 8.16 -9.46
C ALA A 34 -2.19 8.20 -10.99
N LYS A 35 -1.03 7.95 -11.58
CA LYS A 35 -0.88 7.84 -13.05
C LYS A 35 -1.63 6.65 -13.66
N LEU A 36 -1.98 5.66 -12.85
CA LEU A 36 -2.80 4.51 -13.25
C LEU A 36 -4.31 4.76 -13.00
N ASP A 37 -4.70 5.99 -12.69
CA ASP A 37 -6.06 6.37 -12.28
C ASP A 37 -6.53 5.61 -11.03
N LEU A 38 -5.60 5.28 -10.15
CA LEU A 38 -5.87 4.70 -8.84
C LEU A 38 -5.59 5.74 -7.75
N THR A 39 -6.25 5.59 -6.61
CA THR A 39 -6.07 6.47 -5.44
C THR A 39 -5.41 5.68 -4.32
N ALA A 40 -4.32 6.22 -3.79
CA ALA A 40 -3.62 5.64 -2.66
C ALA A 40 -3.65 6.58 -1.45
N TYR A 41 -3.53 6.01 -0.27
CA TYR A 41 -3.57 6.71 1.02
C TYR A 41 -2.31 6.39 1.81
N ILE A 42 -1.68 7.41 2.38
CA ILE A 42 -0.47 7.26 3.19
C ILE A 42 -0.85 7.21 4.66
N GLU A 43 -0.39 6.18 5.35
CA GLU A 43 -0.52 6.02 6.80
C GLU A 43 0.86 6.08 7.44
N ARG A 44 1.02 6.83 8.55
CA ARG A 44 2.23 6.75 9.37
C ARG A 44 2.23 5.43 10.12
N SER A 45 3.35 4.70 10.08
CA SER A 45 3.47 3.40 10.74
C SER A 45 3.38 3.52 12.26
N ARG A 46 3.21 2.38 12.93
CA ARG A 46 3.10 2.31 14.39
C ARG A 46 4.32 2.87 15.11
N SER A 47 5.52 2.68 14.57
CA SER A 47 6.76 3.22 15.15
C SER A 47 6.90 4.72 14.98
N GLY A 48 6.18 5.32 14.03
CA GLY A 48 6.34 6.72 13.62
C GLY A 48 7.51 6.95 12.65
N ASN A 49 8.33 5.94 12.37
CA ASN A 49 9.54 6.05 11.54
C ASN A 49 9.39 5.39 10.16
N GLY A 50 8.17 5.17 9.74
CA GLY A 50 7.86 4.59 8.45
C GLY A 50 6.42 4.87 8.06
N GLY A 51 6.00 4.31 6.94
CA GLY A 51 4.65 4.48 6.44
C GLY A 51 4.17 3.32 5.60
N HIS A 52 2.87 3.26 5.43
CA HIS A 52 2.19 2.35 4.51
C HIS A 52 1.45 3.17 3.46
N VAL A 53 1.53 2.72 2.22
CA VAL A 53 0.71 3.27 1.14
C VAL A 53 -0.35 2.25 0.80
N TRP A 54 -1.62 2.60 1.02
CA TRP A 54 -2.78 1.73 0.89
C TRP A 54 -3.54 2.01 -0.39
N VAL A 55 -3.92 0.96 -1.11
CA VAL A 55 -4.91 0.98 -2.20
C VAL A 55 -6.02 0.02 -1.83
N PHE A 56 -7.27 0.49 -1.77
CA PHE A 56 -8.41 -0.30 -1.34
C PHE A 56 -9.23 -0.80 -2.52
N PHE A 57 -9.77 -2.02 -2.38
CA PHE A 57 -10.57 -2.68 -3.42
C PHE A 57 -12.02 -2.83 -2.99
N GLU A 58 -12.94 -2.64 -3.92
CA GLU A 58 -14.36 -2.86 -3.70
C GLU A 58 -14.68 -4.34 -3.59
N ASP A 59 -14.09 -5.15 -4.47
CA ASP A 59 -14.20 -6.61 -4.49
C ASP A 59 -12.82 -7.25 -4.33
N ALA A 60 -12.80 -8.51 -3.88
CA ALA A 60 -11.56 -9.27 -3.75
C ALA A 60 -10.88 -9.41 -5.12
N TYR A 61 -9.57 -9.11 -5.17
CA TYR A 61 -8.78 -9.09 -6.40
C TYR A 61 -7.60 -10.07 -6.30
N PRO A 62 -7.23 -10.76 -7.42
CA PRO A 62 -6.12 -11.72 -7.39
C PRO A 62 -4.80 -11.10 -6.92
N CYS A 63 -4.17 -11.75 -5.94
CA CYS A 63 -2.92 -11.25 -5.34
C CYS A 63 -1.78 -11.14 -6.36
N HIS A 64 -1.67 -12.10 -7.29
CA HIS A 64 -0.60 -12.04 -8.30
C HIS A 64 -0.71 -10.79 -9.19
N LYS A 65 -1.92 -10.31 -9.44
CA LYS A 65 -2.15 -9.08 -10.23
C LYS A 65 -1.87 -7.82 -9.42
N SER A 66 -2.42 -7.72 -8.19
CA SER A 66 -2.18 -6.55 -7.34
C SER A 66 -0.70 -6.42 -6.98
N ARG A 67 -0.03 -7.53 -6.71
CA ARG A 67 1.42 -7.54 -6.45
C ARG A 67 2.24 -7.11 -7.67
N ALA A 68 1.84 -7.51 -8.87
CA ALA A 68 2.50 -7.06 -10.11
C ALA A 68 2.39 -5.54 -10.27
N ILE A 69 1.23 -4.96 -9.99
CA ILE A 69 1.04 -3.51 -9.98
C ILE A 69 1.97 -2.86 -8.95
N GLY A 70 1.92 -3.35 -7.71
CA GLY A 70 2.70 -2.78 -6.61
C GLY A 70 4.21 -2.86 -6.81
N LEU A 71 4.72 -3.97 -7.34
CA LEU A 71 6.14 -4.15 -7.61
C LEU A 71 6.63 -3.25 -8.75
N GLU A 72 5.84 -3.09 -9.81
CA GLU A 72 6.20 -2.21 -10.92
C GLU A 72 6.26 -0.74 -10.47
N ILE A 73 5.33 -0.32 -9.62
CA ILE A 73 5.36 1.03 -9.03
C ILE A 73 6.61 1.19 -8.15
N ALA A 74 6.93 0.21 -7.31
CA ALA A 74 8.13 0.24 -6.47
C ALA A 74 9.40 0.36 -7.32
N ARG A 75 9.48 -0.38 -8.41
CA ARG A 75 10.59 -0.32 -9.36
C ARG A 75 10.74 1.08 -9.99
N LYS A 76 9.65 1.72 -10.34
CA LYS A 76 9.66 3.07 -10.91
C LYS A 76 10.09 4.13 -9.90
N VAL A 77 9.65 4.00 -8.65
CA VAL A 77 9.96 4.97 -7.59
C VAL A 77 11.42 4.87 -7.14
N LEU A 78 11.92 3.65 -6.95
CA LEU A 78 13.22 3.37 -6.35
C LEU A 78 14.31 2.97 -7.36
N GLY A 79 13.94 2.81 -8.65
CA GLY A 79 14.82 2.37 -9.70
C GLY A 79 15.24 0.91 -9.53
N LEU A 80 16.39 0.53 -10.13
CA LEU A 80 16.93 -0.83 -10.03
C LEU A 80 17.39 -1.18 -8.62
N SER A 81 17.54 -0.20 -7.76
CA SER A 81 17.88 -0.36 -6.34
C SER A 81 16.68 -0.62 -5.43
N ALA A 82 15.49 -0.86 -5.99
CA ALA A 82 14.25 -1.11 -5.22
C ALA A 82 14.40 -2.21 -4.17
N PHE A 83 15.36 -3.10 -4.35
CA PHE A 83 15.64 -4.20 -3.43
C PHE A 83 16.98 -4.02 -2.70
N ASP A 84 17.59 -2.84 -2.78
CA ASP A 84 18.77 -2.50 -2.02
C ASP A 84 18.43 -2.40 -0.53
N LYS A 85 19.33 -2.88 0.33
CA LYS A 85 19.15 -2.86 1.78
C LYS A 85 19.05 -1.44 2.37
N GLU A 86 19.50 -0.43 1.64
CA GLU A 86 19.43 0.97 2.05
C GLU A 86 18.13 1.66 1.61
N ALA A 87 17.34 1.03 0.75
CA ALA A 87 16.07 1.57 0.31
C ALA A 87 15.04 1.56 1.45
N SER A 88 14.18 2.58 1.51
CA SER A 88 13.12 2.65 2.51
C SER A 88 12.02 1.60 2.28
N PHE A 89 11.83 1.15 1.04
CA PHE A 89 10.85 0.12 0.70
C PHE A 89 11.22 -1.22 1.33
N ASP A 90 10.32 -1.76 2.15
CA ASP A 90 10.51 -3.04 2.82
C ASP A 90 9.77 -4.18 2.10
N ARG A 91 8.45 -4.06 1.95
CA ARG A 91 7.66 -5.14 1.36
C ARG A 91 6.29 -4.68 0.86
N LEU A 92 5.62 -5.58 0.12
CA LEU A 92 4.21 -5.45 -0.23
C LEU A 92 3.34 -6.35 0.65
N PHE A 93 2.10 -5.94 0.83
CA PHE A 93 1.03 -6.77 1.37
C PHE A 93 -0.12 -6.81 0.34
N PRO A 94 -0.61 -7.98 -0.08
CA PRO A 94 -0.11 -9.31 0.33
C PRO A 94 1.36 -9.53 -0.04
N SER A 95 2.08 -10.30 0.77
CA SER A 95 3.51 -10.58 0.55
C SER A 95 3.76 -11.77 -0.37
N GLN A 96 2.70 -12.42 -0.85
CA GLN A 96 2.77 -13.62 -1.70
C GLN A 96 1.57 -13.69 -2.62
N ASP A 97 1.72 -14.41 -3.72
CA ASP A 97 0.66 -14.56 -4.74
C ASP A 97 -0.38 -15.61 -4.37
N VAL A 98 0.02 -16.62 -3.60
CA VAL A 98 -0.82 -17.77 -3.24
C VAL A 98 -0.72 -18.06 -1.74
N VAL A 99 -1.80 -18.61 -1.19
CA VAL A 99 -1.82 -19.13 0.19
C VAL A 99 -0.99 -20.42 0.24
N THR A 100 -0.07 -20.49 1.18
CA THR A 100 0.71 -21.70 1.42
C THR A 100 0.00 -22.63 2.42
N LYS A 101 0.36 -23.93 2.42
CA LYS A 101 -0.23 -24.91 3.33
C LYS A 101 -0.04 -24.57 4.82
N ASN A 102 0.98 -23.80 5.15
CA ASN A 102 1.40 -23.54 6.53
C ASN A 102 1.23 -22.08 6.96
N GLY A 103 0.50 -21.23 6.19
CA GLY A 103 0.31 -19.85 6.61
C GLY A 103 -0.40 -18.97 5.60
N PHE A 104 -0.82 -17.82 6.08
CA PHE A 104 -1.56 -16.80 5.32
C PHE A 104 -0.67 -15.63 4.91
N GLY A 105 0.66 -15.81 4.90
CA GLY A 105 1.61 -14.77 4.63
C GLY A 105 1.86 -13.86 5.84
N ASN A 106 2.57 -12.76 5.62
CA ASN A 106 2.85 -11.78 6.66
C ASN A 106 1.58 -11.03 7.06
N LEU A 107 1.45 -10.76 8.36
CA LEU A 107 0.36 -9.93 8.89
C LEU A 107 0.68 -8.45 8.71
N ILE A 108 -0.36 -7.67 8.47
CA ILE A 108 -0.29 -6.22 8.51
C ILE A 108 -1.22 -5.68 9.60
N ALA A 109 -0.76 -4.68 10.34
CA ALA A 109 -1.58 -3.97 11.31
C ALA A 109 -2.51 -3.01 10.59
N LEU A 110 -3.78 -3.00 11.00
CA LEU A 110 -4.75 -2.03 10.47
C LEU A 110 -4.44 -0.62 10.99
N PRO A 111 -4.85 0.43 10.27
CA PRO A 111 -4.86 1.80 10.80
C PRO A 111 -5.66 1.93 12.11
N PHE A 112 -5.50 3.04 12.79
CA PHE A 112 -6.24 3.41 14.00
C PHE A 112 -5.97 2.49 15.20
N GLN A 113 -4.70 2.12 15.40
CA GLN A 113 -4.28 1.33 16.56
C GLN A 113 -4.28 2.19 17.84
N GLY A 114 -5.32 2.14 18.61
CA GLY A 114 -5.52 2.71 19.95
C GLY A 114 -4.49 3.74 20.44
N ILE A 115 -3.53 3.30 21.26
CA ILE A 115 -2.50 4.19 21.84
C ILE A 115 -1.63 4.83 20.75
N ALA A 116 -1.22 4.07 19.74
CA ALA A 116 -0.40 4.59 18.63
C ALA A 116 -1.11 5.71 17.87
N ALA A 117 -2.42 5.61 17.67
CA ALA A 117 -3.21 6.65 17.02
C ALA A 117 -3.26 7.94 17.85
N ARG A 118 -3.30 7.85 19.17
CA ARG A 118 -3.22 9.01 20.07
C ARG A 118 -1.89 9.74 19.97
N ASP A 119 -0.81 9.00 19.65
CA ASP A 119 0.53 9.56 19.46
C ASP A 119 0.76 10.06 18.02
N GLY A 120 -0.27 10.08 17.19
CA GLY A 120 -0.19 10.52 15.78
C GLY A 120 0.32 9.46 14.82
N ASN A 121 0.39 8.19 15.24
CA ASN A 121 0.80 7.04 14.41
C ASN A 121 -0.42 6.21 14.03
N THR A 122 -0.28 5.33 13.05
CA THR A 122 -1.37 4.49 12.49
C THR A 122 -2.57 5.30 11.97
N ILE A 123 -2.33 6.52 11.55
CA ILE A 123 -3.35 7.43 10.99
C ILE A 123 -2.90 7.94 9.63
N PHE A 124 -3.88 8.38 8.83
CA PHE A 124 -3.63 8.86 7.48
C PHE A 124 -3.04 10.27 7.47
N LEU A 125 -2.07 10.47 6.57
CA LEU A 125 -1.40 11.75 6.35
C LEU A 125 -1.91 12.43 5.08
N ASP A 126 -2.02 13.76 5.15
CA ASP A 126 -2.23 14.60 3.99
C ASP A 126 -0.89 14.81 3.29
N SER A 127 -0.76 14.31 2.06
CA SER A 127 0.50 14.41 1.30
C SER A 127 0.84 15.83 0.85
N GLU A 128 -0.09 16.78 0.92
CA GLU A 128 0.19 18.19 0.64
C GLU A 128 0.86 18.89 1.81
N THR A 129 0.50 18.53 3.04
CA THR A 129 1.00 19.16 4.28
C THR A 129 1.99 18.33 5.04
N ASP A 130 2.09 17.02 4.72
CA ASP A 130 2.87 16.00 5.44
C ASP A 130 2.41 15.77 6.88
N GLU A 131 1.24 16.29 7.23
CA GLU A 131 0.64 16.19 8.56
C GLU A 131 -0.59 15.29 8.53
N PRO A 132 -0.99 14.71 9.70
CA PRO A 132 -2.22 13.95 9.78
C PRO A 132 -3.42 14.76 9.33
N PHE A 133 -4.34 14.12 8.60
CA PHE A 133 -5.65 14.72 8.35
C PHE A 133 -6.34 15.03 9.67
N GLU A 134 -6.96 16.19 9.75
CA GLU A 134 -7.64 16.64 10.95
C GLU A 134 -8.82 15.71 11.31
N ASP A 135 -9.61 15.31 10.31
CA ASP A 135 -10.73 14.39 10.48
C ASP A 135 -10.43 13.04 9.84
N GLN A 136 -9.88 12.11 10.63
CA GLN A 136 -9.54 10.75 10.19
C GLN A 136 -10.79 9.91 9.83
N HIS A 137 -11.92 10.15 10.50
CA HIS A 137 -13.17 9.43 10.19
C HIS A 137 -13.71 9.84 8.83
N GLU A 138 -13.60 11.10 8.48
CA GLU A 138 -14.03 11.60 7.17
C GLU A 138 -13.17 11.01 6.05
N VAL A 139 -11.85 10.88 6.26
CA VAL A 139 -10.96 10.20 5.31
C VAL A 139 -11.39 8.75 5.11
N LEU A 140 -11.59 8.01 6.19
CA LEU A 140 -12.00 6.60 6.13
C LEU A 140 -13.35 6.42 5.45
N LYS A 141 -14.31 7.29 5.73
CA LYS A 141 -15.65 7.27 5.15
C LYS A 141 -15.63 7.48 3.63
N ASN A 142 -14.70 8.30 3.15
CA ASN A 142 -14.61 8.71 1.75
C ASN A 142 -13.47 8.01 0.99
N VAL A 143 -12.87 6.95 1.52
CA VAL A 143 -11.83 6.23 0.78
C VAL A 143 -12.40 5.70 -0.53
N ARG A 144 -11.65 5.92 -1.61
CA ARG A 144 -11.98 5.35 -2.91
C ARG A 144 -11.60 3.88 -2.94
N ARG A 145 -12.59 3.02 -3.21
CA ARG A 145 -12.39 1.59 -3.42
C ARG A 145 -12.46 1.30 -4.91
N HIS A 146 -11.46 0.60 -5.39
CA HIS A 146 -11.35 0.34 -6.82
C HIS A 146 -12.10 -0.93 -7.22
N THR A 147 -12.77 -0.85 -8.38
CA THR A 147 -13.43 -2.00 -9.00
C THR A 147 -12.39 -2.93 -9.64
N ILE A 148 -12.80 -4.17 -9.92
CA ILE A 148 -11.97 -5.14 -10.65
C ILE A 148 -11.57 -4.57 -12.02
N ASP A 149 -12.47 -3.89 -12.73
CA ASP A 149 -12.19 -3.30 -14.03
C ASP A 149 -11.11 -2.21 -13.96
N GLU A 150 -11.17 -1.35 -12.95
CA GLU A 150 -10.14 -0.33 -12.73
C GLU A 150 -8.77 -0.96 -12.45
N LEU A 151 -8.75 -2.01 -11.62
CA LEU A 151 -7.52 -2.73 -11.28
C LEU A 151 -6.97 -3.51 -12.48
N ASP A 152 -7.82 -4.14 -13.28
CA ASP A 152 -7.40 -4.84 -14.51
C ASP A 152 -6.81 -3.87 -15.52
N THR A 153 -7.38 -2.68 -15.66
CA THR A 153 -6.82 -1.63 -16.52
C THR A 153 -5.41 -1.25 -16.06
N ALA A 154 -5.22 -1.05 -14.75
CA ALA A 154 -3.90 -0.75 -14.18
C ALA A 154 -2.92 -1.91 -14.38
N TYR A 155 -3.37 -3.14 -14.17
CA TYR A 155 -2.55 -4.34 -14.38
C TYR A 155 -2.08 -4.45 -15.83
N ASP A 156 -2.97 -4.22 -16.79
CA ASP A 156 -2.63 -4.26 -18.21
C ASP A 156 -1.60 -3.18 -18.56
N LEU A 157 -1.76 -1.96 -18.05
CA LEU A 157 -0.81 -0.87 -18.26
C LEU A 157 0.60 -1.19 -17.76
N VAL A 158 0.73 -1.80 -16.57
CA VAL A 158 2.05 -2.11 -16.00
C VAL A 158 2.69 -3.34 -16.65
N THR A 159 1.91 -4.25 -17.22
CA THR A 159 2.42 -5.46 -17.86
C THR A 159 2.74 -5.27 -19.35
N GLU A 160 2.10 -4.32 -20.03
CA GLU A 160 2.38 -3.98 -21.43
C GLU A 160 3.73 -3.27 -21.62
N VAL A 161 4.23 -2.60 -20.57
CA VAL A 161 5.47 -1.80 -20.61
C VAL A 161 6.72 -2.66 -20.34
N SER A 162 6.53 -3.90 -19.94
CA SER A 162 7.64 -4.80 -19.60
C SER A 162 8.21 -5.54 -20.80
#